data_b8db46c3991a560fe4282362e15b87d9
#
_entry.id   b8db46c3991a560fe4282362e15b87d9
#
_cell.length_a   1.000
_cell.length_b   1.000
_cell.length_c   1.000
_cell.angle_alpha   90.00
_cell.angle_beta   90.00
_cell.angle_gamma   90.00
#
_symmetry.space_group_name_H-M   'P 1'
#
loop_
_entity.id
_entity.type
_entity.pdbx_description
1 polymer ?
#
loop_
_entity_poly.entity_id
_entity_poly.type
_entity_poly.pdbx_seq_one_letter_code
_entity_poly.pdbx_strand_id
1 'polypeptide(L)'
;MATITTEFGKLSSNKTRTVYLRVRNGKLEKRINTQIKVAESEISPRTKKIKNREKAMSVEMMRLEWEAKICMQGIEVFDAKVKAQHITSAISKKEEDVDFFAFAKNWLAHTSIKGKKNYQCMLNTFSSFLGKENLLFSDFTYTLLKEFENHLSKKPRAQSLYLGELRHLFREAMLEFNTEEKTIIKSDPFIRYKVPKQVMKKGVRALTLEELMKVYHYQGKPGSRSQLARDTFILSFCLMGMNSVDLFSATNYKNGFIKYNRTKTKDRRSDEAYIEVKVHPFIKPLMKKYAGTKTVFNFYSRYNDYEGFNKNLNIGLKIVGKAVGISDLEFYQARHTFATLSRNLMKFSKGDVDEALNHVGSFEVADIYIAKDFSIINDNNFKLIKRVFKKELA
;
A
#
# COMPACT_ATOMS: atom_id res chain seq x y z
N MET A 1 -6.23 32.76 40.18
CA MET A 1 -6.43 32.87 38.72
C MET A 1 -5.12 33.32 38.10
N ALA A 2 -4.63 32.61 37.07
CA ALA A 2 -3.43 33.05 36.37
C ALA A 2 -3.72 34.35 35.62
N THR A 3 -2.80 35.27 35.68
CA THR A 3 -2.90 36.55 34.98
C THR A 3 -1.78 36.66 33.96
N ILE A 4 -2.08 37.23 32.81
CA ILE A 4 -1.09 37.54 31.79
C ILE A 4 -0.99 39.04 31.66
N THR A 5 0.22 39.57 31.87
CA THR A 5 0.49 41.01 31.80
C THR A 5 1.67 41.27 30.87
N THR A 6 1.67 42.42 30.21
CA THR A 6 2.78 42.88 29.38
C THR A 6 3.90 43.46 30.24
N GLU A 7 5.14 43.06 29.98
CA GLU A 7 6.34 43.55 30.65
C GLU A 7 7.42 43.93 29.65
N PHE A 8 8.21 44.96 29.97
CA PHE A 8 9.31 45.38 29.11
C PHE A 8 10.65 44.89 29.69
N GLY A 9 11.47 44.34 28.86
CA GLY A 9 12.83 43.92 29.20
C GLY A 9 13.78 45.09 29.46
N LYS A 10 15.01 44.75 29.77
CA LYS A 10 16.07 45.77 29.92
C LYS A 10 16.28 46.54 28.62
N LEU A 11 16.68 47.82 28.75
CA LEU A 11 17.02 48.64 27.58
C LEU A 11 18.29 48.09 26.92
N SER A 12 18.22 47.84 25.62
CA SER A 12 19.37 47.40 24.82
C SER A 12 20.22 48.58 24.41
N SER A 13 21.44 48.30 23.93
CA SER A 13 22.35 49.31 23.35
C SER A 13 21.72 50.13 22.21
N ASN A 14 20.77 49.51 21.48
CA ASN A 14 20.04 50.13 20.39
C ASN A 14 18.79 50.92 20.84
N LYS A 15 18.69 51.28 22.10
CA LYS A 15 17.61 52.03 22.71
C LYS A 15 16.19 51.36 22.51
N THR A 16 16.19 50.04 22.42
CA THR A 16 14.96 49.24 22.31
C THR A 16 14.79 48.31 23.52
N ARG A 17 13.54 47.96 23.81
CA ARG A 17 13.19 46.96 24.83
C ARG A 17 12.42 45.81 24.18
N THR A 18 12.77 44.58 24.54
CA THR A 18 11.96 43.41 24.17
C THR A 18 10.73 43.37 25.02
N VAL A 19 9.58 43.11 24.39
CA VAL A 19 8.30 42.95 25.08
C VAL A 19 8.14 41.48 25.52
N TYR A 20 7.74 41.27 26.75
CA TYR A 20 7.45 39.95 27.31
C TYR A 20 5.99 39.89 27.77
N LEU A 21 5.39 38.72 27.66
CA LEU A 21 4.17 38.39 28.37
C LEU A 21 4.55 37.69 29.68
N ARG A 22 4.12 38.23 30.81
CA ARG A 22 4.37 37.67 32.14
C ARG A 22 3.15 36.90 32.58
N VAL A 23 3.28 35.60 32.68
CA VAL A 23 2.26 34.70 33.22
C VAL A 23 2.52 34.58 34.73
N ARG A 24 1.53 34.89 35.53
CA ARG A 24 1.63 34.84 36.98
C ARG A 24 0.52 33.97 37.55
N ASN A 25 0.86 33.05 38.46
CA ASN A 25 -0.09 32.25 39.22
C ASN A 25 0.35 32.27 40.70
N GLY A 26 -0.36 33.00 41.53
CA GLY A 26 0.04 33.24 42.93
C GLY A 26 1.42 33.93 43.02
N LYS A 27 2.35 33.29 43.75
CA LYS A 27 3.74 33.81 43.90
C LYS A 27 4.68 33.37 42.75
N LEU A 28 4.21 32.55 41.87
CA LEU A 28 5.00 31.98 40.79
C LEU A 28 4.81 32.77 39.49
N GLU A 29 5.88 33.00 38.76
CA GLU A 29 5.83 33.72 37.49
C GLU A 29 6.78 33.16 36.46
N LYS A 30 6.42 33.33 35.19
CA LYS A 30 7.24 33.01 34.01
C LYS A 30 7.07 34.08 32.95
N ARG A 31 8.15 34.39 32.23
CA ARG A 31 8.13 35.34 31.11
C ARG A 31 8.18 34.60 29.77
N ILE A 32 7.35 35.07 28.85
CA ILE A 32 7.31 34.59 27.46
C ILE A 32 7.88 35.73 26.60
N ASN A 33 8.89 35.40 25.77
CA ASN A 33 9.45 36.37 24.84
C ASN A 33 8.52 36.49 23.62
N THR A 34 7.97 37.69 23.37
CA THR A 34 7.14 37.94 22.18
C THR A 34 7.94 38.18 20.92
N GLN A 35 9.27 38.31 21.03
CA GLN A 35 10.18 38.73 19.97
C GLN A 35 9.92 40.16 19.45
N ILE A 36 8.89 40.84 19.93
CA ILE A 36 8.59 42.24 19.57
C ILE A 36 9.52 43.18 20.30
N LYS A 37 10.20 44.05 19.57
CA LYS A 37 11.05 45.12 20.10
C LYS A 37 10.39 46.46 19.90
N VAL A 38 10.37 47.29 20.96
CA VAL A 38 9.82 48.62 20.94
C VAL A 38 10.91 49.62 21.34
N ALA A 39 10.97 50.78 20.67
CA ALA A 39 11.89 51.82 21.06
C ALA A 39 11.42 52.47 22.39
N GLU A 40 12.36 52.96 23.16
CA GLU A 40 12.01 53.65 24.45
C GLU A 40 11.06 54.82 24.23
N SER A 41 11.15 55.54 23.13
CA SER A 41 10.26 56.64 22.70
C SER A 41 8.83 56.14 22.39
N GLU A 42 8.69 54.87 21.99
CA GLU A 42 7.37 54.26 21.73
C GLU A 42 6.64 53.79 22.98
N ILE A 43 7.26 53.87 24.16
CA ILE A 43 6.64 53.52 25.44
C ILE A 43 6.16 54.82 26.12
N SER A 44 4.89 54.83 26.52
CA SER A 44 4.34 55.92 27.29
C SER A 44 4.98 55.97 28.69
N PRO A 45 5.64 57.06 29.12
CA PRO A 45 6.23 57.15 30.47
C PRO A 45 5.20 56.99 31.58
N ARG A 46 4.01 57.54 31.36
CA ARG A 46 2.91 57.59 32.35
C ARG A 46 2.13 56.28 32.44
N THR A 47 1.70 55.72 31.30
CA THR A 47 0.81 54.53 31.25
C THR A 47 1.55 53.23 31.06
N LYS A 48 2.84 53.27 30.73
CA LYS A 48 3.65 52.09 30.36
C LYS A 48 3.06 51.26 29.20
N LYS A 49 2.26 51.92 28.33
CA LYS A 49 1.65 51.29 27.13
C LYS A 49 2.49 51.60 25.88
N ILE A 50 2.43 50.70 24.89
CA ILE A 50 3.08 50.88 23.61
C ILE A 50 2.27 51.90 22.80
N LYS A 51 2.91 52.96 22.30
CA LYS A 51 2.28 54.00 21.49
C LYS A 51 2.09 53.53 20.02
N ASN A 52 3.00 52.72 19.51
CA ASN A 52 2.88 52.18 18.17
C ASN A 52 1.71 51.19 18.13
N ARG A 53 0.67 51.55 17.35
CA ARG A 53 -0.61 50.83 17.29
C ARG A 53 -0.45 49.38 16.80
N GLU A 54 0.34 49.13 15.77
CA GLU A 54 0.55 47.79 15.21
C GLU A 54 1.27 46.87 16.20
N LYS A 55 2.34 47.33 16.82
CA LYS A 55 3.07 46.59 17.86
C LYS A 55 2.20 46.32 19.08
N ALA A 56 1.38 47.32 19.49
CA ALA A 56 0.46 47.17 20.60
C ALA A 56 -0.61 46.11 20.30
N MET A 57 -1.19 46.14 19.09
CA MET A 57 -2.17 45.13 18.64
C MET A 57 -1.54 43.73 18.58
N SER A 58 -0.33 43.59 18.03
CA SER A 58 0.37 42.29 17.94
C SER A 58 0.63 41.71 19.33
N VAL A 59 1.04 42.51 20.31
CA VAL A 59 1.26 42.06 21.68
C VAL A 59 -0.08 41.67 22.34
N GLU A 60 -1.12 42.43 22.09
CA GLU A 60 -2.45 42.16 22.65
C GLU A 60 -3.06 40.89 22.04
N MET A 61 -2.92 40.65 20.73
CA MET A 61 -3.34 39.42 20.09
C MET A 61 -2.63 38.22 20.71
N MET A 62 -1.29 38.28 20.84
CA MET A 62 -0.55 37.22 21.51
C MET A 62 -1.01 36.98 22.94
N ARG A 63 -1.33 38.03 23.70
CA ARG A 63 -1.87 37.92 25.05
C ARG A 63 -3.21 37.15 25.07
N LEU A 64 -4.12 37.54 24.18
CA LEU A 64 -5.44 36.88 24.06
C LEU A 64 -5.32 35.42 23.61
N GLU A 65 -4.42 35.12 22.66
CA GLU A 65 -4.15 33.74 22.27
C GLU A 65 -3.63 32.88 23.43
N TRP A 66 -2.77 33.45 24.29
CA TRP A 66 -2.28 32.74 25.46
C TRP A 66 -3.35 32.53 26.50
N GLU A 67 -4.22 33.53 26.71
CA GLU A 67 -5.39 33.39 27.61
C GLU A 67 -6.35 32.31 27.09
N ALA A 68 -6.66 32.30 25.81
CA ALA A 68 -7.49 31.28 25.20
C ALA A 68 -6.89 29.87 25.33
N LYS A 69 -5.58 29.71 25.06
CA LYS A 69 -4.89 28.43 25.24
C LYS A 69 -4.91 27.94 26.69
N ILE A 70 -4.76 28.83 27.68
CA ILE A 70 -4.87 28.47 29.10
C ILE A 70 -6.29 27.98 29.42
N CYS A 71 -7.32 28.68 28.93
CA CYS A 71 -8.71 28.28 29.14
C CYS A 71 -9.04 26.93 28.44
N MET A 72 -8.61 26.73 27.19
CA MET A 72 -8.91 25.53 26.43
C MET A 72 -8.23 24.25 26.96
N GLN A 73 -7.10 24.38 27.65
CA GLN A 73 -6.41 23.23 28.25
C GLN A 73 -6.98 22.79 29.61
N GLY A 74 -8.10 23.37 30.06
CA GLY A 74 -8.73 22.98 31.32
C GLY A 74 -7.79 23.05 32.51
N ILE A 75 -6.71 23.86 32.42
CA ILE A 75 -5.83 24.11 33.54
C ILE A 75 -6.69 24.85 34.56
N GLU A 76 -7.26 24.12 35.54
CA GLU A 76 -7.90 24.70 36.69
C GLU A 76 -6.87 25.54 37.42
N VAL A 77 -6.92 26.82 37.11
CA VAL A 77 -5.97 27.83 37.54
C VAL A 77 -6.12 28.11 39.05
N PHE A 78 -6.94 27.33 39.73
CA PHE A 78 -7.20 27.42 41.14
C PHE A 78 -6.26 26.62 42.02
N ASP A 79 -5.48 25.67 41.45
CA ASP A 79 -4.48 24.98 42.24
C ASP A 79 -3.21 25.83 42.34
N ALA A 80 -3.04 26.47 43.50
CA ALA A 80 -1.85 27.25 43.83
C ALA A 80 -0.52 26.47 43.74
N LYS A 81 -0.58 25.14 43.58
CA LYS A 81 0.56 24.25 43.41
C LYS A 81 1.04 24.15 41.96
N VAL A 82 0.24 24.56 40.96
CA VAL A 82 0.65 24.55 39.58
C VAL A 82 1.63 25.68 39.30
N LYS A 83 2.89 25.37 39.09
CA LYS A 83 3.93 26.36 38.77
C LYS A 83 3.61 27.03 37.43
N ALA A 84 3.73 28.40 37.39
CA ALA A 84 3.61 29.14 36.12
C ALA A 84 4.50 28.58 35.01
N GLN A 85 5.60 27.95 35.38
CA GLN A 85 6.51 27.23 34.53
C GLN A 85 5.87 26.00 33.84
N HIS A 86 5.01 25.27 34.54
CA HIS A 86 4.25 24.14 33.96
C HIS A 86 3.17 24.64 32.99
N ILE A 87 2.50 25.77 33.32
CA ILE A 87 1.53 26.39 32.41
C ILE A 87 2.22 26.78 31.10
N THR A 88 3.34 27.51 31.20
CA THR A 88 4.07 27.94 30.01
C THR A 88 4.66 26.76 29.22
N SER A 89 5.18 25.73 29.88
CA SER A 89 5.72 24.53 29.21
C SER A 89 4.61 23.67 28.56
N ALA A 90 3.43 23.62 29.16
CA ALA A 90 2.28 22.94 28.56
C ALA A 90 1.79 23.66 27.29
N ILE A 91 1.82 25.00 27.29
CA ILE A 91 1.36 25.81 26.15
C ILE A 91 2.45 25.97 25.09
N SER A 92 3.72 26.07 25.51
CA SER A 92 4.88 26.18 24.61
C SER A 92 5.40 24.84 24.12
N LYS A 93 4.78 23.69 24.52
CA LYS A 93 5.04 22.45 23.80
C LYS A 93 4.76 22.73 22.34
N LYS A 94 5.82 22.81 21.54
CA LYS A 94 5.71 22.67 20.09
C LYS A 94 4.73 21.55 19.85
N GLU A 95 3.71 21.80 19.04
CA GLU A 95 2.84 20.73 18.56
C GLU A 95 3.74 19.59 18.20
N GLU A 96 3.54 18.44 18.83
CA GLU A 96 4.32 17.23 18.58
C GLU A 96 4.00 16.82 17.15
N ASP A 97 4.75 17.37 16.20
CA ASP A 97 4.63 16.94 14.82
C ASP A 97 5.36 15.61 14.69
N VAL A 98 4.74 14.66 14.03
CA VAL A 98 5.21 13.29 13.91
C VAL A 98 6.02 13.15 12.62
N ASP A 99 7.16 12.47 12.71
CA ASP A 99 7.94 12.11 11.53
C ASP A 99 7.29 10.93 10.80
N PHE A 100 6.99 11.14 9.52
CA PHE A 100 6.33 10.15 8.66
C PHE A 100 7.18 8.88 8.48
N PHE A 101 8.49 9.00 8.25
CA PHE A 101 9.33 7.82 8.02
C PHE A 101 9.53 6.99 9.28
N ALA A 102 9.64 7.65 10.43
CA ALA A 102 9.69 6.96 11.72
C ALA A 102 8.41 6.17 11.97
N PHE A 103 7.24 6.81 11.78
CA PHE A 103 5.95 6.15 11.87
C PHE A 103 5.84 4.98 10.88
N ALA A 104 6.14 5.21 9.59
CA ALA A 104 5.99 4.19 8.55
C ALA A 104 6.88 2.96 8.80
N LYS A 105 8.11 3.13 9.26
CA LYS A 105 9.03 2.05 9.65
C LYS A 105 8.46 1.25 10.83
N ASN A 106 7.97 1.95 11.86
CA ASN A 106 7.34 1.32 13.02
C ASN A 106 6.07 0.54 12.62
N TRP A 107 5.18 1.15 11.85
CA TRP A 107 3.96 0.53 11.37
C TRP A 107 4.26 -0.74 10.54
N LEU A 108 5.25 -0.68 9.62
CA LEU A 108 5.66 -1.86 8.84
C LEU A 108 6.24 -2.98 9.70
N ALA A 109 6.90 -2.68 10.81
CA ALA A 109 7.41 -3.71 11.72
C ALA A 109 6.27 -4.50 12.37
N HIS A 110 5.18 -3.83 12.77
CA HIS A 110 4.11 -4.42 13.57
C HIS A 110 2.88 -4.87 12.76
N THR A 111 2.69 -4.36 11.54
CA THR A 111 1.53 -4.75 10.71
C THR A 111 1.66 -6.19 10.16
N SER A 112 0.54 -6.88 9.97
CA SER A 112 0.45 -8.18 9.28
C SER A 112 0.09 -8.06 7.80
N ILE A 113 0.08 -6.84 7.23
CA ILE A 113 -0.39 -6.61 5.87
C ILE A 113 0.43 -7.39 4.82
N LYS A 114 -0.27 -8.02 3.89
CA LYS A 114 0.37 -8.61 2.71
C LYS A 114 0.90 -7.52 1.78
N GLY A 115 2.11 -7.68 1.28
CA GLY A 115 2.71 -6.71 0.35
C GLY A 115 3.63 -5.69 1.02
N LYS A 116 4.10 -5.93 2.24
CA LYS A 116 5.12 -5.08 2.92
C LYS A 116 6.27 -4.65 2.00
N LYS A 117 6.72 -5.54 1.08
CA LYS A 117 7.76 -5.21 0.08
C LYS A 117 7.40 -4.00 -0.79
N ASN A 118 6.12 -3.82 -1.14
CA ASN A 118 5.71 -2.66 -1.95
C ASN A 118 5.84 -1.36 -1.15
N TYR A 119 5.37 -1.36 0.11
CA TYR A 119 5.53 -0.21 1.01
C TYR A 119 7.02 0.14 1.21
N GLN A 120 7.89 -0.86 1.40
CA GLN A 120 9.32 -0.60 1.51
C GLN A 120 9.89 -0.01 0.22
N CYS A 121 9.50 -0.51 -0.95
CA CYS A 121 9.91 0.07 -2.24
C CYS A 121 9.39 1.50 -2.42
N MET A 122 8.16 1.77 -1.98
CA MET A 122 7.57 3.10 -1.99
C MET A 122 8.36 4.04 -1.08
N LEU A 123 8.65 3.67 0.17
CA LEU A 123 9.40 4.48 1.12
C LEU A 123 10.81 4.79 0.60
N ASN A 124 11.52 3.80 0.07
CA ASN A 124 12.84 3.99 -0.53
C ASN A 124 12.79 4.96 -1.74
N THR A 125 11.76 4.85 -2.58
CA THR A 125 11.59 5.74 -3.73
C THR A 125 11.23 7.15 -3.30
N PHE A 126 10.38 7.29 -2.29
CA PHE A 126 9.95 8.58 -1.77
C PHE A 126 11.09 9.30 -1.04
N SER A 127 11.85 8.58 -0.20
CA SER A 127 13.06 9.10 0.45
C SER A 127 14.11 9.56 -0.58
N SER A 128 14.34 8.77 -1.64
CA SER A 128 15.24 9.15 -2.73
C SER A 128 14.77 10.40 -3.49
N PHE A 129 13.45 10.56 -3.68
CA PHE A 129 12.87 11.76 -4.28
C PHE A 129 13.06 12.99 -3.39
N LEU A 130 12.88 12.86 -2.08
CA LEU A 130 13.07 13.95 -1.12
C LEU A 130 14.55 14.28 -0.84
N GLY A 131 15.45 13.35 -1.11
CA GLY A 131 16.87 13.45 -0.71
C GLY A 131 17.10 13.35 0.80
N LYS A 132 16.11 12.91 1.57
CA LYS A 132 16.15 12.79 3.04
C LYS A 132 15.20 11.70 3.54
N GLU A 133 15.46 11.19 4.75
CA GLU A 133 14.62 10.19 5.45
C GLU A 133 13.89 10.77 6.67
N ASN A 134 13.62 12.06 6.66
CA ASN A 134 12.78 12.72 7.65
C ASN A 134 11.78 13.63 6.94
N LEU A 135 10.53 13.56 7.32
CA LEU A 135 9.45 14.40 6.80
C LEU A 135 8.34 14.45 7.84
N LEU A 136 7.98 15.64 8.28
CA LEU A 136 6.88 15.81 9.22
C LEU A 136 5.53 15.66 8.51
N PHE A 137 4.49 15.19 9.22
CA PHE A 137 3.15 15.10 8.64
C PHE A 137 2.61 16.47 8.21
N SER A 138 3.02 17.56 8.87
CA SER A 138 2.68 18.93 8.46
C SER A 138 3.30 19.34 7.12
N ASP A 139 4.41 18.71 6.70
CA ASP A 139 5.08 19.00 5.43
C ASP A 139 4.37 18.38 4.23
N PHE A 140 3.40 17.48 4.45
CA PHE A 140 2.63 16.90 3.36
C PHE A 140 1.67 17.93 2.76
N THR A 141 1.99 18.38 1.57
CA THR A 141 1.19 19.34 0.81
C THR A 141 0.65 18.72 -0.47
N TYR A 142 -0.39 19.33 -1.04
CA TYR A 142 -0.87 18.99 -2.38
C TYR A 142 0.26 19.09 -3.42
N THR A 143 1.09 20.12 -3.32
CA THR A 143 2.24 20.35 -4.23
C THR A 143 3.25 19.23 -4.15
N LEU A 144 3.66 18.83 -2.94
CA LEU A 144 4.59 17.71 -2.74
C LEU A 144 4.08 16.41 -3.37
N LEU A 145 2.78 16.11 -3.20
CA LEU A 145 2.18 14.91 -3.81
C LEU A 145 2.17 14.99 -5.34
N LYS A 146 1.93 16.17 -5.92
CA LYS A 146 1.99 16.39 -7.37
C LYS A 146 3.41 16.28 -7.93
N GLU A 147 4.38 16.79 -7.23
CA GLU A 147 5.80 16.67 -7.61
C GLU A 147 6.26 15.22 -7.58
N PHE A 148 5.87 14.46 -6.56
CA PHE A 148 6.16 13.03 -6.48
C PHE A 148 5.41 12.24 -7.58
N GLU A 149 4.15 12.58 -7.88
CA GLU A 149 3.39 12.03 -9.01
C GLU A 149 4.16 12.24 -10.32
N ASN A 150 4.64 13.45 -10.56
CA ASN A 150 5.41 13.81 -11.76
C ASN A 150 6.76 13.05 -11.82
N HIS A 151 7.45 12.91 -10.69
CA HIS A 151 8.67 12.10 -10.60
C HIS A 151 8.42 10.65 -11.04
N LEU A 152 7.24 10.12 -10.75
CA LEU A 152 6.84 8.76 -11.13
C LEU A 152 6.20 8.65 -12.53
N SER A 153 6.13 9.72 -13.32
CA SER A 153 5.41 9.80 -14.61
C SER A 153 5.80 8.69 -15.59
N LYS A 154 7.07 8.31 -15.64
CA LYS A 154 7.58 7.21 -16.49
C LYS A 154 7.23 5.81 -15.98
N LYS A 155 6.63 5.70 -14.79
CA LYS A 155 6.26 4.43 -14.14
C LYS A 155 4.79 4.45 -13.68
N PRO A 156 3.82 4.39 -14.60
CA PRO A 156 2.39 4.61 -14.28
C PRO A 156 1.83 3.66 -13.20
N ARG A 157 2.35 2.42 -13.14
CA ARG A 157 1.96 1.48 -12.08
C ARG A 157 2.49 1.89 -10.71
N ALA A 158 3.75 2.32 -10.64
CA ALA A 158 4.33 2.81 -9.39
C ALA A 158 3.63 4.10 -8.95
N GLN A 159 3.28 4.97 -9.87
CA GLN A 159 2.53 6.19 -9.61
C GLN A 159 1.23 5.91 -8.85
N SER A 160 0.36 5.06 -9.36
CA SER A 160 -0.91 4.73 -8.67
C SER A 160 -0.70 3.92 -7.39
N LEU A 161 0.26 2.99 -7.38
CA LEU A 161 0.53 2.13 -6.23
C LEU A 161 1.15 2.92 -5.07
N TYR A 162 2.23 3.64 -5.32
CA TYR A 162 2.97 4.33 -4.26
C TYR A 162 2.19 5.49 -3.65
N LEU A 163 1.48 6.27 -4.48
CA LEU A 163 0.61 7.32 -3.95
C LEU A 163 -0.60 6.75 -3.19
N GLY A 164 -1.08 5.57 -3.58
CA GLY A 164 -2.09 4.82 -2.83
C GLY A 164 -1.58 4.34 -1.47
N GLU A 165 -0.35 3.84 -1.42
CA GLU A 165 0.32 3.39 -0.19
C GLU A 165 0.66 4.56 0.74
N LEU A 166 1.13 5.70 0.20
CA LEU A 166 1.32 6.93 0.97
C LEU A 166 0.01 7.39 1.62
N ARG A 167 -1.09 7.42 0.85
CA ARG A 167 -2.42 7.76 1.39
C ARG A 167 -2.85 6.80 2.49
N HIS A 168 -2.59 5.51 2.34
CA HIS A 168 -2.93 4.51 3.35
C HIS A 168 -2.15 4.76 4.64
N LEU A 169 -0.82 4.90 4.57
CA LEU A 169 0.01 5.20 5.74
C LEU A 169 -0.38 6.51 6.41
N PHE A 170 -0.71 7.54 5.62
CA PHE A 170 -1.16 8.82 6.16
C PHE A 170 -2.44 8.67 6.99
N ARG A 171 -3.40 7.87 6.50
CA ARG A 171 -4.64 7.59 7.22
C ARG A 171 -4.44 6.73 8.46
N GLU A 172 -3.59 5.72 8.39
CA GLU A 172 -3.22 4.91 9.56
C GLU A 172 -2.60 5.79 10.65
N ALA A 173 -1.71 6.72 10.28
CA ALA A 173 -1.15 7.69 11.22
C ALA A 173 -2.22 8.61 11.83
N MET A 174 -3.16 9.09 11.01
CA MET A 174 -4.27 9.89 11.54
C MET A 174 -5.12 9.11 12.54
N LEU A 175 -5.35 7.82 12.30
CA LEU A 175 -6.09 6.96 13.23
C LEU A 175 -5.32 6.69 14.51
N GLU A 176 -3.99 6.58 14.46
CA GLU A 176 -3.14 6.32 15.62
C GLU A 176 -2.94 7.58 16.49
N PHE A 177 -2.69 8.73 15.85
CA PHE A 177 -2.29 9.95 16.57
C PHE A 177 -3.42 10.93 16.86
N ASN A 178 -4.54 10.87 16.11
CA ASN A 178 -5.68 11.71 16.35
C ASN A 178 -6.72 10.97 17.20
N THR A 179 -7.03 11.52 18.35
CA THR A 179 -8.09 11.03 19.26
C THR A 179 -9.22 12.03 19.33
N GLU A 180 -10.33 11.68 20.00
CA GLU A 180 -11.43 12.61 20.26
C GLU A 180 -10.97 13.87 21.04
N GLU A 181 -9.95 13.71 21.89
CA GLU A 181 -9.44 14.78 22.75
C GLU A 181 -8.29 15.58 22.11
N LYS A 182 -7.55 14.98 21.16
CA LYS A 182 -6.32 15.59 20.63
C LYS A 182 -6.15 15.30 19.12
N THR A 183 -6.01 16.34 18.32
CA THR A 183 -5.67 16.26 16.90
C THR A 183 -4.22 16.65 16.70
N ILE A 184 -3.34 15.68 16.41
CA ILE A 184 -1.91 15.91 16.12
C ILE A 184 -1.71 16.19 14.64
N ILE A 185 -2.26 15.33 13.77
CA ILE A 185 -2.19 15.50 12.30
C ILE A 185 -3.42 16.28 11.86
N LYS A 186 -3.28 17.59 11.66
CA LYS A 186 -4.38 18.53 11.44
C LYS A 186 -4.91 18.58 10.03
N SER A 187 -4.09 18.25 9.03
CA SER A 187 -4.45 18.37 7.62
C SER A 187 -4.26 17.06 6.88
N ASP A 188 -5.24 16.67 6.06
CA ASP A 188 -5.11 15.56 5.11
C ASP A 188 -5.05 16.11 3.68
N PRO A 189 -3.86 16.13 3.04
CA PRO A 189 -3.72 16.59 1.67
C PRO A 189 -4.46 15.72 0.66
N PHE A 190 -4.76 14.47 1.00
CA PHE A 190 -5.48 13.52 0.14
C PHE A 190 -6.99 13.80 0.03
N ILE A 191 -7.54 14.71 0.84
CA ILE A 191 -8.90 15.23 0.62
C ILE A 191 -8.97 15.93 -0.74
N ARG A 192 -7.98 16.74 -1.07
CA ARG A 192 -7.89 17.49 -2.33
C ARG A 192 -7.14 16.73 -3.41
N TYR A 193 -6.09 15.98 -3.05
CA TYR A 193 -5.29 15.20 -3.97
C TYR A 193 -5.97 13.85 -4.27
N LYS A 194 -6.21 13.58 -5.56
CA LYS A 194 -6.78 12.30 -6.00
C LYS A 194 -5.68 11.42 -6.56
N VAL A 195 -5.47 10.26 -5.91
CA VAL A 195 -4.51 9.26 -6.39
C VAL A 195 -4.87 8.82 -7.81
N PRO A 196 -3.92 8.83 -8.76
CA PRO A 196 -4.16 8.38 -10.12
C PRO A 196 -4.67 6.95 -10.17
N LYS A 197 -5.65 6.68 -11.04
CA LYS A 197 -6.11 5.32 -11.28
C LYS A 197 -5.02 4.51 -11.96
N GLN A 198 -4.94 3.23 -11.63
CA GLN A 198 -4.01 2.33 -12.29
C GLN A 198 -4.31 2.26 -13.79
N VAL A 199 -3.35 2.64 -14.60
CA VAL A 199 -3.45 2.47 -16.06
C VAL A 199 -3.28 0.98 -16.37
N MET A 200 -4.31 0.38 -16.91
CA MET A 200 -4.21 -0.99 -17.42
C MET A 200 -3.29 -1.00 -18.65
N LYS A 201 -2.31 -1.89 -18.67
CA LYS A 201 -1.49 -2.09 -19.88
C LYS A 201 -2.42 -2.43 -21.05
N LYS A 202 -2.43 -1.59 -22.06
CA LYS A 202 -3.12 -1.88 -23.33
C LYS A 202 -2.39 -3.05 -23.99
N GLY A 203 -3.11 -4.08 -24.39
CA GLY A 203 -2.59 -5.22 -25.11
C GLY A 203 -3.12 -6.54 -24.57
N VAL A 204 -3.41 -7.47 -25.48
CA VAL A 204 -3.85 -8.82 -25.15
C VAL A 204 -2.61 -9.61 -24.72
N ARG A 205 -2.55 -10.00 -23.46
CA ARG A 205 -1.46 -10.86 -22.94
C ARG A 205 -1.68 -12.34 -23.21
N ALA A 206 -2.85 -12.70 -23.74
CA ALA A 206 -3.17 -14.08 -24.07
C ALA A 206 -2.48 -14.48 -25.36
N LEU A 207 -2.01 -15.71 -25.42
CA LEU A 207 -1.55 -16.34 -26.66
C LEU A 207 -2.75 -16.69 -27.54
N THR A 208 -2.54 -16.64 -28.85
CA THR A 208 -3.44 -17.27 -29.81
C THR A 208 -3.39 -18.79 -29.66
N LEU A 209 -4.36 -19.51 -30.25
CA LEU A 209 -4.32 -20.98 -30.27
C LEU A 209 -3.06 -21.48 -30.93
N GLU A 210 -2.63 -20.86 -32.04
CA GLU A 210 -1.43 -21.24 -32.77
C GLU A 210 -0.16 -21.05 -31.92
N GLU A 211 -0.03 -19.90 -31.26
CA GLU A 211 1.09 -19.63 -30.36
C GLU A 211 1.13 -20.58 -29.16
N LEU A 212 -0.03 -20.92 -28.58
CA LEU A 212 -0.10 -21.92 -27.52
C LEU A 212 0.39 -23.28 -28.01
N MET A 213 0.04 -23.69 -29.24
CA MET A 213 0.50 -24.92 -29.81
C MET A 213 2.01 -24.91 -30.14
N LYS A 214 2.57 -23.76 -30.57
CA LYS A 214 4.03 -23.61 -30.72
C LYS A 214 4.74 -23.81 -29.36
N VAL A 215 4.20 -23.25 -28.27
CA VAL A 215 4.73 -23.48 -26.91
C VAL A 215 4.61 -24.96 -26.52
N TYR A 216 3.48 -25.60 -26.78
CA TYR A 216 3.25 -27.01 -26.47
C TYR A 216 4.23 -27.93 -27.18
N HIS A 217 4.48 -27.70 -28.48
CA HIS A 217 5.39 -28.52 -29.30
C HIS A 217 6.89 -28.23 -29.07
N TYR A 218 7.22 -27.17 -28.32
CA TYR A 218 8.62 -26.89 -28.01
C TYR A 218 9.26 -28.07 -27.27
N GLN A 219 10.39 -28.53 -27.78
CA GLN A 219 11.21 -29.58 -27.19
C GLN A 219 12.50 -28.99 -26.64
N GLY A 220 12.58 -28.90 -25.33
CA GLY A 220 13.80 -28.49 -24.63
C GLY A 220 14.65 -29.71 -24.27
N LYS A 221 15.93 -29.47 -23.97
CA LYS A 221 16.79 -30.53 -23.44
C LYS A 221 16.16 -31.09 -22.15
N PRO A 222 16.05 -32.44 -21.99
CA PRO A 222 15.51 -33.06 -20.78
C PRO A 222 16.15 -32.49 -19.49
N GLY A 223 15.34 -32.17 -18.51
CA GLY A 223 15.78 -31.56 -17.22
C GLY A 223 16.18 -30.10 -17.30
N SER A 224 16.18 -29.47 -18.48
CA SER A 224 16.51 -28.06 -18.63
C SER A 224 15.42 -27.14 -18.04
N ARG A 225 15.83 -25.91 -17.76
CA ARG A 225 14.93 -24.84 -17.29
C ARG A 225 13.82 -24.54 -18.30
N SER A 226 14.14 -24.52 -19.60
CA SER A 226 13.16 -24.25 -20.66
C SER A 226 12.13 -25.37 -20.78
N GLN A 227 12.54 -26.63 -20.64
CA GLN A 227 11.61 -27.75 -20.63
C GLN A 227 10.69 -27.72 -19.42
N LEU A 228 11.24 -27.46 -18.22
CA LEU A 228 10.42 -27.29 -17.01
C LEU A 228 9.41 -26.14 -17.16
N ALA A 229 9.85 -25.00 -17.70
CA ALA A 229 9.02 -23.83 -17.86
C ALA A 229 7.87 -24.06 -18.85
N ARG A 230 8.15 -24.73 -19.98
CA ARG A 230 7.14 -25.14 -20.95
C ARG A 230 6.10 -26.09 -20.32
N ASP A 231 6.58 -27.12 -19.66
CA ASP A 231 5.70 -28.13 -19.04
C ASP A 231 4.82 -27.49 -17.97
N THR A 232 5.38 -26.62 -17.12
CA THR A 232 4.63 -25.92 -16.09
C THR A 232 3.63 -24.91 -16.67
N PHE A 233 3.96 -24.28 -17.80
CA PHE A 233 3.04 -23.40 -18.54
C PHE A 233 1.79 -24.18 -19.02
N ILE A 234 2.01 -25.36 -19.62
CA ILE A 234 0.92 -26.24 -20.08
C ILE A 234 0.10 -26.78 -18.88
N LEU A 235 0.76 -27.18 -17.79
CA LEU A 235 0.07 -27.54 -16.55
C LEU A 235 -0.82 -26.41 -16.05
N SER A 236 -0.29 -25.18 -15.98
CA SER A 236 -1.09 -24.02 -15.57
C SER A 236 -2.30 -23.80 -16.47
N PHE A 237 -2.12 -23.82 -17.80
CA PHE A 237 -3.21 -23.68 -18.76
C PHE A 237 -4.30 -24.72 -18.54
N CYS A 238 -3.93 -26.00 -18.47
CA CYS A 238 -4.87 -27.11 -18.31
C CYS A 238 -5.49 -27.21 -16.93
N LEU A 239 -4.91 -26.55 -15.94
CA LEU A 239 -5.42 -26.41 -14.56
C LEU A 239 -6.11 -25.05 -14.35
N MET A 240 -6.90 -24.59 -15.34
CA MET A 240 -7.67 -23.34 -15.29
C MET A 240 -6.82 -22.09 -15.02
N GLY A 241 -5.61 -22.05 -15.54
CA GLY A 241 -4.69 -20.94 -15.30
C GLY A 241 -4.19 -20.85 -13.85
N MET A 242 -3.99 -21.98 -13.19
CA MET A 242 -3.44 -22.05 -11.82
C MET A 242 -2.12 -21.29 -11.72
N ASN A 243 -2.00 -20.39 -10.72
CA ASN A 243 -0.82 -19.57 -10.58
C ASN A 243 0.42 -20.38 -10.16
N SER A 244 1.61 -19.88 -10.46
CA SER A 244 2.87 -20.54 -10.10
C SER A 244 3.03 -20.75 -8.59
N VAL A 245 2.54 -19.82 -7.76
CA VAL A 245 2.57 -19.97 -6.31
C VAL A 245 1.65 -21.11 -5.83
N ASP A 246 0.49 -21.26 -6.44
CA ASP A 246 -0.45 -22.31 -6.09
C ASP A 246 0.06 -23.69 -6.60
N LEU A 247 0.67 -23.76 -7.79
CA LEU A 247 1.37 -24.95 -8.25
C LEU A 247 2.56 -25.34 -7.35
N PHE A 248 3.28 -24.35 -6.84
CA PHE A 248 4.42 -24.58 -5.94
C PHE A 248 3.99 -25.18 -4.60
N SER A 249 2.86 -24.71 -4.04
CA SER A 249 2.44 -25.02 -2.68
C SER A 249 1.26 -26.01 -2.57
N ALA A 250 0.65 -26.43 -3.68
CA ALA A 250 -0.49 -27.35 -3.62
C ALA A 250 -0.13 -28.68 -2.95
N THR A 251 -0.93 -29.10 -1.96
CA THR A 251 -0.69 -30.31 -1.16
C THR A 251 -1.75 -31.39 -1.35
N ASN A 252 -2.93 -31.04 -1.87
CA ASN A 252 -4.07 -31.95 -1.92
C ASN A 252 -4.39 -32.38 -3.37
N TYR A 253 -4.03 -33.61 -3.70
CA TYR A 253 -4.44 -34.27 -4.94
C TYR A 253 -5.10 -35.61 -4.56
N LYS A 254 -6.43 -35.69 -4.69
CA LYS A 254 -7.20 -36.87 -4.32
C LYS A 254 -8.34 -37.08 -5.31
N ASN A 255 -8.60 -38.34 -5.70
CA ASN A 255 -9.68 -38.73 -6.59
C ASN A 255 -9.66 -37.99 -7.96
N GLY A 256 -8.47 -37.63 -8.45
CA GLY A 256 -8.33 -36.91 -9.72
C GLY A 256 -8.54 -35.40 -9.64
N PHE A 257 -8.70 -34.84 -8.45
CA PHE A 257 -8.86 -33.40 -8.22
C PHE A 257 -7.68 -32.81 -7.45
N ILE A 258 -7.20 -31.66 -7.91
CA ILE A 258 -6.35 -30.79 -7.11
C ILE A 258 -7.28 -29.81 -6.38
N LYS A 259 -7.18 -29.80 -5.04
CA LYS A 259 -7.99 -28.95 -4.16
C LYS A 259 -7.08 -27.96 -3.46
N TYR A 260 -7.37 -26.67 -3.54
CA TYR A 260 -6.52 -25.66 -2.93
C TYR A 260 -7.25 -24.35 -2.67
N ASN A 261 -6.70 -23.57 -1.74
CA ASN A 261 -7.12 -22.20 -1.46
C ASN A 261 -6.15 -21.26 -2.19
N ARG A 262 -6.66 -20.41 -3.07
CA ARG A 262 -5.83 -19.53 -3.88
C ARG A 262 -5.01 -18.58 -3.00
N THR A 263 -3.70 -18.72 -2.99
CA THR A 263 -2.77 -18.03 -2.08
C THR A 263 -2.92 -16.50 -2.09
N LYS A 264 -3.21 -15.91 -3.26
CA LYS A 264 -3.32 -14.45 -3.40
C LYS A 264 -4.53 -13.84 -2.66
N THR A 265 -5.62 -14.59 -2.52
CA THR A 265 -6.93 -14.06 -2.10
C THR A 265 -7.55 -14.78 -0.90
N LYS A 266 -6.99 -15.91 -0.45
CA LYS A 266 -7.57 -16.73 0.62
C LYS A 266 -7.87 -15.96 1.91
N ASP A 267 -7.00 -15.03 2.32
CA ASP A 267 -7.16 -14.30 3.58
C ASP A 267 -8.09 -13.06 3.44
N ARG A 268 -8.72 -12.86 2.29
CA ARG A 268 -9.61 -11.72 2.02
C ARG A 268 -11.02 -12.15 1.68
N ARG A 269 -11.26 -13.47 1.65
CA ARG A 269 -12.53 -14.05 1.24
C ARG A 269 -13.07 -14.96 2.34
N SER A 270 -14.36 -14.90 2.59
CA SER A 270 -15.05 -15.75 3.57
C SER A 270 -14.98 -17.24 3.22
N ASP A 271 -14.92 -17.56 1.91
CA ASP A 271 -14.78 -18.92 1.38
C ASP A 271 -13.31 -19.36 1.24
N GLU A 272 -12.36 -18.57 1.83
CA GLU A 272 -10.93 -18.80 1.74
C GLU A 272 -10.40 -19.02 0.32
N ALA A 273 -11.13 -18.54 -0.69
CA ALA A 273 -10.82 -18.74 -2.11
C ALA A 273 -10.58 -20.23 -2.48
N TYR A 274 -11.36 -21.13 -1.91
CA TYR A 274 -11.29 -22.56 -2.19
C TYR A 274 -11.73 -22.89 -3.60
N ILE A 275 -11.07 -23.85 -4.25
CA ILE A 275 -11.41 -24.36 -5.59
C ILE A 275 -10.97 -25.82 -5.75
N GLU A 276 -11.76 -26.58 -6.52
CA GLU A 276 -11.46 -27.94 -6.94
C GLU A 276 -11.26 -28.01 -8.46
N VAL A 277 -10.06 -28.40 -8.88
CA VAL A 277 -9.72 -28.53 -10.30
C VAL A 277 -9.53 -29.99 -10.66
N LYS A 278 -10.42 -30.52 -11.53
CA LYS A 278 -10.32 -31.89 -12.04
C LYS A 278 -9.19 -32.00 -13.05
N VAL A 279 -8.31 -32.98 -12.83
CA VAL A 279 -7.14 -33.20 -13.69
C VAL A 279 -7.57 -33.96 -14.95
N HIS A 280 -7.44 -33.31 -16.12
CA HIS A 280 -7.72 -33.96 -17.40
C HIS A 280 -6.68 -35.05 -17.70
N PRO A 281 -7.09 -36.21 -18.27
CA PRO A 281 -6.15 -37.30 -18.65
C PRO A 281 -4.94 -36.85 -19.45
N PHE A 282 -5.11 -35.89 -20.35
CA PHE A 282 -4.08 -35.31 -21.18
C PHE A 282 -2.80 -34.85 -20.42
N ILE A 283 -2.96 -34.31 -19.22
CA ILE A 283 -1.82 -33.82 -18.42
C ILE A 283 -1.32 -34.82 -17.38
N LYS A 284 -1.92 -36.00 -17.27
CA LYS A 284 -1.43 -37.04 -16.34
C LYS A 284 0.06 -37.40 -16.50
N PRO A 285 0.61 -37.47 -17.73
CA PRO A 285 2.05 -37.67 -17.90
C PRO A 285 2.91 -36.60 -17.27
N LEU A 286 2.50 -35.32 -17.38
CA LEU A 286 3.18 -34.20 -16.73
C LEU A 286 3.01 -34.23 -15.20
N MET A 287 1.81 -34.59 -14.71
CA MET A 287 1.56 -34.80 -13.29
C MET A 287 2.52 -35.86 -12.71
N LYS A 288 2.68 -37.00 -13.41
CA LYS A 288 3.61 -38.06 -13.03
C LYS A 288 5.06 -37.62 -13.07
N LYS A 289 5.47 -36.91 -14.13
CA LYS A 289 6.85 -36.39 -14.31
C LYS A 289 7.28 -35.45 -13.18
N TYR A 290 6.36 -34.65 -12.67
CA TYR A 290 6.63 -33.64 -11.65
C TYR A 290 6.00 -33.98 -10.29
N ALA A 291 5.64 -35.25 -10.07
CA ALA A 291 5.03 -35.66 -8.80
C ALA A 291 5.95 -35.35 -7.59
N GLY A 292 5.38 -34.79 -6.57
CA GLY A 292 6.05 -34.52 -5.31
C GLY A 292 5.66 -35.52 -4.21
N THR A 293 6.37 -35.52 -3.10
CA THR A 293 6.08 -36.38 -1.95
C THR A 293 5.29 -35.66 -0.86
N LYS A 294 5.64 -34.40 -0.59
CA LYS A 294 4.96 -33.53 0.41
C LYS A 294 3.92 -32.61 -0.23
N THR A 295 4.13 -32.27 -1.49
CA THR A 295 3.28 -31.42 -2.30
C THR A 295 2.86 -32.18 -3.56
N VAL A 296 1.81 -31.71 -4.25
CA VAL A 296 1.35 -32.33 -5.51
C VAL A 296 2.49 -32.39 -6.53
N PHE A 297 3.26 -31.32 -6.59
CA PHE A 297 4.42 -31.22 -7.49
C PHE A 297 5.73 -31.13 -6.72
N ASN A 298 6.82 -31.63 -7.28
CA ASN A 298 8.16 -31.60 -6.69
C ASN A 298 8.84 -30.23 -6.73
N PHE A 299 8.14 -29.18 -7.12
CA PHE A 299 8.69 -27.83 -7.22
C PHE A 299 9.12 -27.29 -5.84
N TYR A 300 8.34 -27.59 -4.79
CA TYR A 300 8.65 -27.20 -3.43
C TYR A 300 9.97 -27.81 -2.91
N SER A 301 10.30 -29.02 -3.33
CA SER A 301 11.55 -29.69 -2.93
C SER A 301 12.75 -29.36 -3.83
N ARG A 302 12.50 -28.78 -5.01
CA ARG A 302 13.55 -28.40 -5.98
C ARG A 302 14.07 -26.98 -5.83
N TYR A 303 13.31 -26.12 -5.17
CA TYR A 303 13.61 -24.69 -5.03
C TYR A 303 13.48 -24.30 -3.56
N ASN A 304 14.40 -23.45 -3.10
CA ASN A 304 14.43 -22.99 -1.70
C ASN A 304 13.19 -22.14 -1.34
N ASP A 305 12.67 -21.41 -2.32
CA ASP A 305 11.50 -20.55 -2.17
C ASP A 305 10.71 -20.41 -3.47
N TYR A 306 9.52 -19.85 -3.35
CA TYR A 306 8.62 -19.58 -4.46
C TYR A 306 9.18 -18.53 -5.44
N GLU A 307 9.85 -17.48 -4.94
CA GLU A 307 10.41 -16.43 -5.78
C GLU A 307 11.47 -16.98 -6.75
N GLY A 308 12.33 -17.85 -6.25
CA GLY A 308 13.33 -18.57 -7.06
C GLY A 308 12.67 -19.45 -8.12
N PHE A 309 11.64 -20.21 -7.75
CA PHE A 309 10.87 -21.01 -8.70
C PHE A 309 10.24 -20.13 -9.80
N ASN A 310 9.49 -19.09 -9.42
CA ASN A 310 8.82 -18.21 -10.38
C ASN A 310 9.81 -17.46 -11.29
N LYS A 311 10.96 -17.04 -10.75
CA LYS A 311 12.05 -16.44 -11.55
C LYS A 311 12.59 -17.44 -12.58
N ASN A 312 12.82 -18.69 -12.18
CA ASN A 312 13.29 -19.74 -13.08
C ASN A 312 12.30 -20.05 -14.20
N LEU A 313 11.00 -20.12 -13.90
CA LEU A 313 9.96 -20.29 -14.91
C LEU A 313 10.01 -19.17 -15.95
N ASN A 314 10.04 -17.92 -15.55
CA ASN A 314 10.04 -16.80 -16.48
C ASN A 314 11.33 -16.70 -17.31
N ILE A 315 12.51 -17.03 -16.74
CA ILE A 315 13.74 -17.14 -17.51
C ILE A 315 13.64 -18.29 -18.55
N GLY A 316 13.09 -19.45 -18.15
CA GLY A 316 12.86 -20.56 -19.04
C GLY A 316 11.89 -20.23 -20.17
N LEU A 317 10.80 -19.52 -19.86
CA LEU A 317 9.81 -19.10 -20.87
C LEU A 317 10.37 -18.08 -21.86
N LYS A 318 11.29 -17.21 -21.45
CA LYS A 318 11.99 -16.33 -22.41
C LYS A 318 12.81 -17.13 -23.42
N ILE A 319 13.45 -18.26 -23.00
CA ILE A 319 14.17 -19.15 -23.91
C ILE A 319 13.17 -19.82 -24.86
N VAL A 320 12.06 -20.35 -24.33
CA VAL A 320 10.97 -20.94 -25.13
C VAL A 320 10.45 -19.93 -26.14
N GLY A 321 10.07 -18.72 -25.68
CA GLY A 321 9.52 -17.67 -26.53
C GLY A 321 10.45 -17.29 -27.66
N LYS A 322 11.75 -17.12 -27.37
CA LYS A 322 12.76 -16.88 -28.43
C LYS A 322 12.79 -18.01 -29.46
N ALA A 323 12.72 -19.26 -29.03
CA ALA A 323 12.80 -20.43 -29.93
C ALA A 323 11.54 -20.58 -30.80
N VAL A 324 10.36 -20.18 -30.32
CA VAL A 324 9.08 -20.32 -31.05
C VAL A 324 8.56 -19.00 -31.65
N GLY A 325 9.35 -17.93 -31.58
CA GLY A 325 9.01 -16.64 -32.19
C GLY A 325 7.93 -15.84 -31.40
N ILE A 326 7.84 -16.02 -30.09
CA ILE A 326 6.90 -15.28 -29.23
C ILE A 326 7.70 -14.32 -28.33
N SER A 327 7.52 -13.02 -28.51
CA SER A 327 8.16 -12.00 -27.67
C SER A 327 7.55 -11.98 -26.26
N ASP A 328 8.39 -11.72 -25.24
CA ASP A 328 7.99 -11.50 -23.86
C ASP A 328 7.06 -12.58 -23.26
N LEU A 329 7.34 -13.87 -23.61
CA LEU A 329 6.58 -14.99 -23.03
C LEU A 329 6.83 -15.08 -21.51
N GLU A 330 5.75 -14.92 -20.73
CA GLU A 330 5.74 -14.97 -19.27
C GLU A 330 4.76 -16.02 -18.76
N PHE A 331 5.01 -16.55 -17.56
CA PHE A 331 4.18 -17.62 -16.98
C PHE A 331 2.70 -17.22 -16.84
N TYR A 332 2.42 -15.97 -16.43
CA TYR A 332 1.05 -15.51 -16.20
C TYR A 332 0.22 -15.46 -17.50
N GLN A 333 0.83 -15.51 -18.68
CA GLN A 333 0.13 -15.60 -19.96
C GLN A 333 -0.64 -16.92 -20.12
N ALA A 334 -0.25 -18.00 -19.45
CA ALA A 334 -1.03 -19.25 -19.43
C ALA A 334 -2.45 -19.00 -18.92
N ARG A 335 -2.59 -18.23 -17.85
CA ARG A 335 -3.88 -17.85 -17.27
C ARG A 335 -4.68 -16.91 -18.17
N HIS A 336 -4.02 -15.92 -18.80
CA HIS A 336 -4.69 -15.05 -19.77
C HIS A 336 -5.16 -15.84 -20.99
N THR A 337 -4.37 -16.79 -21.45
CA THR A 337 -4.69 -17.65 -22.60
C THR A 337 -5.88 -18.56 -22.26
N PHE A 338 -5.88 -19.20 -21.09
CA PHE A 338 -7.03 -19.96 -20.60
C PHE A 338 -8.31 -19.12 -20.64
N ALA A 339 -8.31 -17.94 -20.00
CA ALA A 339 -9.47 -17.06 -19.94
C ALA A 339 -9.96 -16.64 -21.34
N THR A 340 -9.02 -16.25 -22.19
CA THR A 340 -9.34 -15.76 -23.55
C THR A 340 -9.88 -16.88 -24.44
N LEU A 341 -9.30 -18.05 -24.44
CA LEU A 341 -9.78 -19.18 -25.23
C LEU A 341 -11.09 -19.72 -24.68
N SER A 342 -11.26 -19.80 -23.36
CA SER A 342 -12.55 -20.15 -22.74
C SER A 342 -13.67 -19.23 -23.23
N ARG A 343 -13.43 -17.90 -23.19
CA ARG A 343 -14.45 -16.93 -23.58
C ARG A 343 -14.62 -16.82 -25.09
N ASN A 344 -13.54 -16.69 -25.85
CA ASN A 344 -13.61 -16.32 -27.27
C ASN A 344 -13.73 -17.54 -28.18
N LEU A 345 -13.02 -18.64 -27.89
CA LEU A 345 -13.07 -19.87 -28.69
C LEU A 345 -14.26 -20.75 -28.30
N MET A 346 -14.47 -20.96 -26.98
CA MET A 346 -15.51 -21.87 -26.46
C MET A 346 -16.84 -21.20 -26.20
N LYS A 347 -16.87 -19.84 -26.18
CA LYS A 347 -18.09 -19.03 -25.90
C LYS A 347 -18.68 -19.25 -24.50
N PHE A 348 -17.88 -19.72 -23.54
CA PHE A 348 -18.34 -19.85 -22.16
C PHE A 348 -18.76 -18.51 -21.59
N SER A 349 -19.68 -18.51 -20.62
CA SER A 349 -20.14 -17.29 -19.98
C SER A 349 -18.96 -16.56 -19.27
N LYS A 350 -19.08 -15.25 -19.12
CA LYS A 350 -18.06 -14.50 -18.36
C LYS A 350 -18.02 -14.95 -16.90
N GLY A 351 -19.19 -15.28 -16.33
CA GLY A 351 -19.31 -15.83 -14.98
C GLY A 351 -18.55 -17.15 -14.81
N ASP A 352 -18.73 -18.12 -15.71
CA ASP A 352 -18.00 -19.40 -15.66
C ASP A 352 -16.50 -19.21 -15.77
N VAL A 353 -16.04 -18.25 -16.61
CA VAL A 353 -14.61 -17.95 -16.74
C VAL A 353 -14.07 -17.31 -15.45
N ASP A 354 -14.80 -16.37 -14.86
CA ASP A 354 -14.40 -15.72 -13.61
C ASP A 354 -14.37 -16.73 -12.45
N GLU A 355 -15.35 -17.64 -12.38
CA GLU A 355 -15.38 -18.71 -11.40
C GLU A 355 -14.22 -19.69 -11.58
N ALA A 356 -13.96 -20.17 -12.81
CA ALA A 356 -12.80 -21.02 -13.13
C ALA A 356 -11.47 -20.38 -12.78
N LEU A 357 -11.39 -19.05 -12.91
CA LEU A 357 -10.23 -18.27 -12.47
C LEU A 357 -10.21 -18.02 -10.94
N ASN A 358 -11.22 -18.46 -10.21
CA ASN A 358 -11.41 -18.18 -8.79
C ASN A 358 -11.30 -16.67 -8.47
N HIS A 359 -11.96 -15.84 -9.29
CA HIS A 359 -12.16 -14.43 -9.02
C HIS A 359 -13.40 -14.25 -8.13
N VAL A 360 -13.49 -13.14 -7.41
CA VAL A 360 -14.73 -12.72 -6.76
C VAL A 360 -15.69 -12.33 -7.89
N GLY A 361 -16.83 -12.98 -7.99
CA GLY A 361 -17.87 -12.65 -8.97
C GLY A 361 -18.48 -11.27 -8.70
N SER A 362 -19.09 -10.68 -9.73
CA SER A 362 -19.92 -9.48 -9.59
C SER A 362 -21.30 -9.74 -8.96
N PHE A 363 -21.56 -10.97 -8.50
CA PHE A 363 -22.87 -11.43 -7.97
C PHE A 363 -22.78 -11.85 -6.50
N GLU A 364 -22.05 -11.13 -5.68
CA GLU A 364 -21.82 -11.44 -4.25
C GLU A 364 -23.11 -11.78 -3.48
N VAL A 365 -24.26 -11.18 -3.83
CA VAL A 365 -25.55 -11.45 -3.17
C VAL A 365 -26.10 -12.81 -3.57
N ALA A 366 -26.00 -13.21 -4.84
CA ALA A 366 -26.47 -14.52 -5.31
C ALA A 366 -25.60 -15.66 -4.75
N ASP A 367 -24.30 -15.43 -4.58
CA ASP A 367 -23.34 -16.43 -4.05
C ASP A 367 -23.70 -16.89 -2.62
N ILE A 368 -24.49 -16.10 -1.87
CA ILE A 368 -24.97 -16.47 -0.53
C ILE A 368 -25.99 -17.62 -0.60
N TYR A 369 -26.76 -17.68 -1.69
CA TYR A 369 -27.85 -18.63 -1.86
C TYR A 369 -27.47 -19.85 -2.68
N ILE A 370 -26.33 -19.82 -3.38
CA ILE A 370 -25.92 -20.89 -4.30
C ILE A 370 -24.81 -21.72 -3.64
N ALA A 371 -25.06 -23.00 -3.43
CA ALA A 371 -24.01 -23.93 -3.02
C ALA A 371 -22.96 -24.05 -4.14
N LYS A 372 -21.68 -23.92 -3.79
CA LYS A 372 -20.58 -24.02 -4.75
C LYS A 372 -20.52 -25.42 -5.36
N ASP A 373 -20.71 -25.48 -6.68
CA ASP A 373 -20.53 -26.67 -7.50
C ASP A 373 -19.49 -26.40 -8.59
N PHE A 374 -18.34 -27.01 -8.43
CA PHE A 374 -17.24 -26.89 -9.39
C PHE A 374 -17.41 -27.79 -10.65
N SER A 375 -18.51 -28.54 -10.79
CA SER A 375 -18.72 -29.45 -11.93
C SER A 375 -18.76 -28.68 -13.24
N ILE A 376 -19.47 -27.55 -13.31
CA ILE A 376 -19.62 -26.72 -14.51
C ILE A 376 -18.25 -26.24 -15.04
N ILE A 377 -17.45 -25.64 -14.17
CA ILE A 377 -16.13 -25.13 -14.59
C ILE A 377 -15.18 -26.25 -14.97
N ASN A 378 -15.27 -27.41 -14.32
CA ASN A 378 -14.47 -28.59 -14.64
C ASN A 378 -14.86 -29.20 -15.99
N ASP A 379 -16.15 -29.31 -16.28
CA ASP A 379 -16.64 -29.78 -17.57
C ASP A 379 -16.27 -28.81 -18.71
N ASN A 380 -16.40 -27.52 -18.46
CA ASN A 380 -15.97 -26.49 -19.40
C ASN A 380 -14.45 -26.58 -19.67
N ASN A 381 -13.64 -26.78 -18.64
CA ASN A 381 -12.19 -26.96 -18.79
C ASN A 381 -11.87 -28.23 -19.63
N PHE A 382 -12.57 -29.34 -19.39
CA PHE A 382 -12.40 -30.56 -20.18
C PHE A 382 -12.74 -30.34 -21.66
N LYS A 383 -13.86 -29.65 -21.96
CA LYS A 383 -14.24 -29.28 -23.33
C LYS A 383 -13.18 -28.41 -23.99
N LEU A 384 -12.65 -27.42 -23.27
CA LEU A 384 -11.59 -26.55 -23.76
C LEU A 384 -10.33 -27.36 -24.12
N ILE A 385 -9.83 -28.20 -23.21
CA ILE A 385 -8.63 -29.03 -23.42
C ILE A 385 -8.83 -29.93 -24.63
N LYS A 386 -9.97 -30.62 -24.74
CA LYS A 386 -10.32 -31.45 -25.91
C LYS A 386 -10.31 -30.64 -27.22
N ARG A 387 -10.81 -29.41 -27.19
CA ARG A 387 -10.85 -28.55 -28.40
C ARG A 387 -9.44 -28.07 -28.79
N VAL A 388 -8.66 -27.61 -27.82
CA VAL A 388 -7.32 -27.05 -28.03
C VAL A 388 -6.34 -28.13 -28.50
N PHE A 389 -6.32 -29.30 -27.86
CA PHE A 389 -5.39 -30.39 -28.10
C PHE A 389 -6.03 -31.54 -28.89
N LYS A 390 -7.03 -31.23 -29.73
CA LYS A 390 -7.78 -32.26 -30.49
C LYS A 390 -6.87 -33.19 -31.28
N LYS A 391 -5.80 -32.66 -31.95
CA LYS A 391 -4.87 -33.45 -32.74
C LYS A 391 -3.93 -34.32 -31.90
N GLU A 392 -3.73 -33.97 -30.64
CA GLU A 392 -2.85 -34.69 -29.73
C GLU A 392 -3.61 -35.75 -28.89
N LEU A 393 -4.94 -35.75 -28.97
CA LEU A 393 -5.84 -36.67 -28.30
C LEU A 393 -6.46 -37.71 -29.26
N ALA A 394 -6.27 -37.51 -30.56
CA ALA A 394 -6.65 -38.45 -31.61
C ALA A 394 -5.58 -39.55 -31.78
#